data_a90c8deb92aa911eaa89346c13df4bd7
#
_entry.id   a90c8deb92aa911eaa89346c13df4bd7
#
_cell.length_a   1.000
_cell.length_b   1.000
_cell.length_c   1.000
_cell.angle_alpha   90.00
_cell.angle_beta   90.00
_cell.angle_gamma   90.00
#
_symmetry.space_group_name_H-M   'P 1'
#
loop_
_entity.id
_entity.type
_entity.pdbx_description
1 polymer ?
#
loop_
_entity_poly.entity_id
_entity_poly.type
_entity_poly.pdbx_seq_one_letter_code
_entity_poly.pdbx_strand_id
1 'polypeptide(L)'
;MKTDILGLTLSQCREFAVEAGEKAFRGEQLYGWMQKGVPVDEMKNLPSGFRQKIKDTADYRLPEIVKRQVSKNDGTVKYLMRMTDGECVESVFMKYEHGNTVCVSCQAGCRMGCRFCASTLRGRVRNLTASEILGQIAVIGRDTGERVGGVVMMGIGEPLDNYDNTVKFLRLVSAGEGL
;
A
#
# COMPACT_ATOMS: atom_id res chain seq x y z
N MET A 1 -20.94 -4.11 2.61
CA MET A 1 -19.64 -3.37 2.63
C MET A 1 -18.69 -4.14 1.72
N LYS A 2 -17.93 -3.48 0.84
CA LYS A 2 -16.98 -4.19 -0.04
C LYS A 2 -15.77 -4.66 0.78
N THR A 3 -15.24 -5.83 0.44
CA THR A 3 -14.04 -6.39 1.08
C THR A 3 -12.79 -5.63 0.61
N ASP A 4 -12.02 -5.07 1.54
CA ASP A 4 -10.70 -4.48 1.25
C ASP A 4 -9.69 -5.61 0.96
N ILE A 5 -9.46 -5.88 -0.33
CA ILE A 5 -8.69 -7.06 -0.75
C ILE A 5 -7.17 -6.87 -0.65
N LEU A 6 -6.65 -5.63 -0.75
CA LEU A 6 -5.22 -5.39 -0.60
C LEU A 6 -4.73 -5.67 0.83
N GLY A 7 -5.63 -5.59 1.81
CA GLY A 7 -5.37 -5.94 3.20
C GLY A 7 -5.59 -7.43 3.54
N LEU A 8 -5.79 -8.32 2.56
CA LEU A 8 -5.93 -9.76 2.77
C LEU A 8 -4.59 -10.47 2.75
N THR A 9 -4.47 -11.52 3.58
CA THR A 9 -3.37 -12.49 3.49
C THR A 9 -3.56 -13.39 2.28
N LEU A 10 -2.53 -14.15 1.89
CA LEU A 10 -2.62 -15.13 0.81
C LEU A 10 -3.74 -16.15 1.05
N SER A 11 -3.90 -16.66 2.30
CA SER A 11 -4.99 -17.57 2.65
C SER A 11 -6.36 -16.94 2.42
N GLN A 12 -6.55 -15.71 2.91
CA GLN A 12 -7.80 -14.96 2.73
C GLN A 12 -8.08 -14.65 1.26
N CYS A 13 -7.05 -14.43 0.43
CA CYS A 13 -7.24 -14.28 -1.01
C CYS A 13 -7.71 -15.57 -1.68
N ARG A 14 -7.22 -16.76 -1.22
CA ARG A 14 -7.71 -18.06 -1.68
C ARG A 14 -9.18 -18.27 -1.31
N GLU A 15 -9.55 -17.95 -0.07
CA GLU A 15 -10.93 -18.01 0.42
C GLU A 15 -11.85 -17.07 -0.40
N PHE A 16 -11.44 -15.82 -0.60
CA PHE A 16 -12.15 -14.85 -1.43
C PHE A 16 -12.40 -15.37 -2.86
N ALA A 17 -11.39 -16.00 -3.48
CA ALA A 17 -11.54 -16.59 -4.81
C ALA A 17 -12.57 -17.73 -4.82
N VAL A 18 -12.57 -18.61 -3.80
CA VAL A 18 -13.52 -19.71 -3.67
C VAL A 18 -14.95 -19.19 -3.45
N GLU A 19 -15.16 -18.21 -2.58
CA GLU A 19 -16.44 -17.53 -2.37
C GLU A 19 -16.94 -16.84 -3.66
N ALA A 20 -16.00 -16.38 -4.48
CA ALA A 20 -16.30 -15.83 -5.80
C ALA A 20 -16.61 -16.91 -6.85
N GLY A 21 -16.64 -18.18 -6.53
CA GLY A 21 -16.90 -19.29 -7.45
C GLY A 21 -15.70 -19.71 -8.29
N GLU A 22 -14.50 -19.28 -7.92
CA GLU A 22 -13.25 -19.61 -8.60
C GLU A 22 -12.43 -20.66 -7.82
N LYS A 23 -11.42 -21.21 -8.45
CA LYS A 23 -10.49 -22.12 -7.78
C LYS A 23 -9.53 -21.32 -6.88
N ALA A 24 -9.10 -21.89 -5.74
CA ALA A 24 -8.24 -21.25 -4.74
C ALA A 24 -6.95 -20.63 -5.33
N PHE A 25 -6.32 -21.27 -6.33
CA PHE A 25 -5.10 -20.73 -6.98
C PHE A 25 -5.33 -19.38 -7.67
N ARG A 26 -6.59 -19.01 -8.01
CA ARG A 26 -6.92 -17.68 -8.52
C ARG A 26 -6.72 -16.61 -7.46
N GLY A 27 -6.91 -16.96 -6.19
CA GLY A 27 -6.55 -16.09 -5.07
C GLY A 27 -5.05 -15.82 -4.98
N GLU A 28 -4.21 -16.83 -5.27
CA GLU A 28 -2.75 -16.64 -5.34
C GLU A 28 -2.35 -15.71 -6.48
N GLN A 29 -2.96 -15.88 -7.64
CA GLN A 29 -2.73 -14.98 -8.77
C GLN A 29 -3.17 -13.56 -8.47
N LEU A 30 -4.35 -13.38 -7.85
CA LEU A 30 -4.84 -12.08 -7.40
C LEU A 30 -3.87 -11.44 -6.41
N TYR A 31 -3.43 -12.18 -5.40
CA TYR A 31 -2.46 -11.73 -4.41
C TYR A 31 -1.17 -11.22 -5.07
N GLY A 32 -0.57 -12.01 -5.95
CA GLY A 32 0.65 -11.61 -6.65
C GLY A 32 0.49 -10.35 -7.54
N TRP A 33 -0.69 -10.11 -8.11
CA TRP A 33 -0.97 -8.87 -8.84
C TRP A 33 -1.13 -7.66 -7.92
N MET A 34 -1.81 -7.84 -6.79
CA MET A 34 -2.02 -6.77 -5.81
C MET A 34 -0.70 -6.28 -5.20
N GLN A 35 0.22 -7.20 -4.89
CA GLN A 35 1.56 -6.86 -4.39
C GLN A 35 2.36 -6.01 -5.39
N LYS A 36 2.11 -6.17 -6.68
CA LYS A 36 2.73 -5.37 -7.76
C LYS A 36 2.00 -4.05 -8.05
N GLY A 37 0.96 -3.71 -7.29
CA GLY A 37 0.17 -2.50 -7.53
C GLY A 37 -0.51 -2.47 -8.91
N VAL A 38 -0.88 -3.64 -9.46
CA VAL A 38 -1.48 -3.73 -10.79
C VAL A 38 -2.99 -3.55 -10.71
N PRO A 39 -3.62 -2.63 -11.48
CA PRO A 39 -5.07 -2.48 -11.54
C PRO A 39 -5.76 -3.76 -11.99
N VAL A 40 -6.98 -4.01 -11.50
CA VAL A 40 -7.75 -5.23 -11.79
C VAL A 40 -7.90 -5.49 -13.30
N ASP A 41 -8.07 -4.44 -14.10
CA ASP A 41 -8.21 -4.56 -15.56
C ASP A 41 -6.96 -5.10 -16.26
N GLU A 42 -5.80 -4.87 -15.69
CA GLU A 42 -4.50 -5.31 -16.21
C GLU A 42 -4.08 -6.71 -15.71
N MET A 43 -4.83 -7.35 -14.82
CA MET A 43 -4.54 -8.69 -14.28
C MET A 43 -4.87 -9.77 -15.31
N LYS A 44 -4.00 -9.92 -16.32
CA LYS A 44 -4.27 -10.65 -17.58
C LYS A 44 -4.55 -12.14 -17.40
N ASN A 45 -3.99 -12.80 -16.38
CA ASN A 45 -4.19 -14.23 -16.14
C ASN A 45 -5.43 -14.55 -15.30
N LEU A 46 -6.18 -13.52 -14.84
CA LEU A 46 -7.48 -13.70 -14.20
C LEU A 46 -8.61 -13.70 -15.23
N PRO A 47 -9.58 -14.64 -15.14
CA PRO A 47 -10.76 -14.65 -16.00
C PRO A 47 -11.50 -13.31 -15.96
N SER A 48 -12.08 -12.88 -17.09
CA SER A 48 -12.83 -11.62 -17.17
C SER A 48 -14.01 -11.58 -16.18
N GLY A 49 -14.72 -12.69 -16.02
CA GLY A 49 -15.81 -12.82 -15.02
C GLY A 49 -15.32 -12.61 -13.59
N PHE A 50 -14.14 -13.14 -13.24
CA PHE A 50 -13.57 -12.95 -11.90
C PHE A 50 -13.11 -11.50 -11.69
N ARG A 51 -12.47 -10.89 -12.69
CA ARG A 51 -12.13 -9.45 -12.62
C ARG A 51 -13.36 -8.56 -12.43
N GLN A 52 -14.46 -8.87 -13.15
CA GLN A 52 -15.71 -8.13 -12.96
C GLN A 52 -16.26 -8.34 -11.54
N LYS A 53 -16.26 -9.58 -11.02
CA LYS A 53 -16.71 -9.89 -9.67
C LYS A 53 -15.90 -9.16 -8.59
N ILE A 54 -14.54 -9.08 -8.77
CA ILE A 54 -13.68 -8.29 -7.89
C ILE A 54 -14.14 -6.82 -7.86
N LYS A 55 -14.37 -6.20 -9.02
CA LYS A 55 -14.84 -4.80 -9.09
C LYS A 55 -16.18 -4.57 -8.39
N ASP A 56 -17.07 -5.55 -8.46
CA ASP A 56 -18.42 -5.45 -7.90
C ASP A 56 -18.43 -5.64 -6.38
N THR A 57 -17.63 -6.57 -5.86
CA THR A 57 -17.72 -7.05 -4.48
C THR A 57 -16.54 -6.62 -3.60
N ALA A 58 -15.42 -6.27 -4.19
CA ALA A 58 -14.19 -5.89 -3.48
C ALA A 58 -13.88 -4.40 -3.59
N ASP A 59 -13.11 -3.92 -2.62
CA ASP A 59 -12.47 -2.62 -2.62
C ASP A 59 -10.97 -2.82 -2.85
N TYR A 60 -10.49 -2.40 -4.01
CA TYR A 60 -9.08 -2.41 -4.37
C TYR A 60 -8.71 -1.03 -4.88
N ARG A 61 -8.27 -0.19 -3.97
CA ARG A 61 -7.91 1.19 -4.26
C ARG A 61 -6.46 1.43 -3.90
N LEU A 62 -5.70 1.80 -4.91
CA LEU A 62 -4.31 2.21 -4.75
C LEU A 62 -4.25 3.73 -4.59
N PRO A 63 -3.31 4.27 -3.79
CA PRO A 63 -3.09 5.70 -3.75
C PRO A 63 -2.64 6.22 -5.12
N GLU A 64 -3.07 7.44 -5.45
CA GLU A 64 -2.70 8.13 -6.68
C GLU A 64 -1.43 8.95 -6.48
N ILE A 65 -0.44 8.85 -7.36
CA ILE A 65 0.73 9.74 -7.35
C ILE A 65 0.31 11.12 -7.87
N VAL A 66 0.24 12.09 -6.97
CA VAL A 66 -0.07 13.49 -7.31
C VAL A 66 1.19 14.25 -7.73
N LYS A 67 2.31 13.96 -7.05
CA LYS A 67 3.59 14.61 -7.34
C LYS A 67 4.75 13.65 -7.08
N ARG A 68 5.74 13.71 -7.95
CA ARG A 68 6.99 12.96 -7.88
C ARG A 68 8.16 13.94 -7.94
N GLN A 69 9.07 13.87 -6.98
CA GLN A 69 10.27 14.70 -6.92
C GLN A 69 11.51 13.80 -6.79
N VAL A 70 12.40 13.89 -7.75
CA VAL A 70 13.64 13.09 -7.79
C VAL A 70 14.81 13.95 -7.34
N SER A 71 15.56 13.48 -6.36
CA SER A 71 16.82 14.08 -5.94
C SER A 71 17.88 13.92 -7.05
N LYS A 72 18.59 14.99 -7.36
CA LYS A 72 19.69 14.99 -8.33
C LYS A 72 20.96 14.37 -7.78
N ASN A 73 21.07 14.25 -6.44
CA ASN A 73 22.31 13.84 -5.79
C ASN A 73 22.40 12.32 -5.64
N ASP A 74 21.30 11.66 -5.26
CA ASP A 74 21.29 10.26 -4.82
C ASP A 74 20.18 9.42 -5.44
N GLY A 75 19.35 10.04 -6.30
CA GLY A 75 18.21 9.35 -6.93
C GLY A 75 17.05 9.03 -5.98
N THR A 76 17.07 9.52 -4.73
CA THR A 76 15.92 9.45 -3.80
C THR A 76 14.68 10.09 -4.45
N VAL A 77 13.54 9.45 -4.33
CA VAL A 77 12.27 9.94 -4.89
C VAL A 77 11.26 10.17 -3.79
N LYS A 78 10.80 11.41 -3.68
CA LYS A 78 9.70 11.78 -2.80
C LYS A 78 8.39 11.81 -3.57
N TYR A 79 7.38 11.15 -3.02
CA TYR A 79 6.03 11.07 -3.56
C TYR A 79 5.04 11.82 -2.68
N LEU A 80 4.15 12.59 -3.29
CA LEU A 80 2.89 13.02 -2.69
C LEU A 80 1.80 12.11 -3.24
N MET A 81 1.13 11.39 -2.38
CA MET A 81 0.12 10.39 -2.74
C MET A 81 -1.24 10.81 -2.19
N ARG A 82 -2.26 10.75 -3.04
CA ARG A 82 -3.66 11.00 -2.69
C ARG A 82 -4.36 9.69 -2.39
N MET A 83 -5.00 9.63 -1.23
CA MET A 83 -5.89 8.55 -0.84
C MET A 83 -7.28 8.74 -1.46
N THR A 84 -8.13 7.73 -1.38
CA THR A 84 -9.45 7.73 -2.06
C THR A 84 -10.44 8.76 -1.51
N ASP A 85 -10.24 9.21 -0.29
CA ASP A 85 -11.02 10.27 0.35
C ASP A 85 -10.48 11.70 0.07
N GLY A 86 -9.39 11.79 -0.70
CA GLY A 86 -8.75 13.06 -1.07
C GLY A 86 -7.62 13.48 -0.14
N GLU A 87 -7.44 12.85 1.02
CA GLU A 87 -6.31 13.13 1.90
C GLU A 87 -4.98 12.76 1.24
N CYS A 88 -3.96 13.57 1.50
CA CYS A 88 -2.64 13.37 0.91
C CYS A 88 -1.60 12.99 1.97
N VAL A 89 -0.74 12.04 1.61
CA VAL A 89 0.40 11.65 2.44
C VAL A 89 1.69 11.64 1.61
N GLU A 90 2.82 11.65 2.30
CA GLU A 90 4.14 11.57 1.66
C GLU A 90 4.75 10.19 1.85
N SER A 91 5.47 9.73 0.82
CA SER A 91 6.30 8.53 0.87
C SER A 91 7.63 8.81 0.19
N VAL A 92 8.67 8.11 0.59
CA VAL A 92 10.01 8.32 0.02
C VAL A 92 10.61 6.98 -0.37
N PHE A 93 11.06 6.90 -1.62
CA PHE A 93 11.85 5.78 -2.12
C PHE A 93 13.32 6.14 -2.05
N MET A 94 14.12 5.31 -1.40
CA MET A 94 15.55 5.52 -1.17
C MET A 94 16.34 4.32 -1.72
N LYS A 95 17.42 4.59 -2.41
CA LYS A 95 18.35 3.59 -2.92
C LYS A 95 19.56 3.49 -1.98
N TYR A 96 19.81 2.28 -1.48
CA TYR A 96 21.00 1.98 -0.67
C TYR A 96 21.76 0.82 -1.29
N GLU A 97 23.03 0.67 -0.95
CA GLU A 97 23.87 -0.46 -1.41
C GLU A 97 23.31 -1.82 -0.99
N HIS A 98 22.66 -1.87 0.18
CA HIS A 98 22.03 -3.08 0.71
C HIS A 98 20.59 -3.32 0.21
N GLY A 99 20.07 -2.47 -0.68
CA GLY A 99 18.73 -2.61 -1.27
C GLY A 99 17.88 -1.36 -1.15
N ASN A 100 16.78 -1.33 -1.92
CA ASN A 100 15.86 -0.21 -1.94
C ASN A 100 14.94 -0.22 -0.72
N THR A 101 14.73 0.94 -0.13
CA THR A 101 13.87 1.13 1.05
C THR A 101 12.79 2.16 0.76
N VAL A 102 11.58 1.90 1.24
CA VAL A 102 10.47 2.86 1.20
C VAL A 102 10.13 3.35 2.60
N CYS A 103 10.12 4.67 2.75
CA CYS A 103 9.55 5.33 3.93
C CYS A 103 8.06 5.56 3.68
N VAL A 104 7.19 4.99 4.53
CA VAL A 104 5.73 5.10 4.40
C VAL A 104 5.11 5.94 5.49
N SER A 105 3.97 6.56 5.17
CA SER A 105 3.09 7.24 6.11
C SER A 105 2.05 6.27 6.68
N CYS A 106 1.65 6.45 7.94
CA CYS A 106 0.62 5.64 8.60
C CYS A 106 -0.63 6.42 9.00
N GLN A 107 -0.63 7.73 8.86
CA GLN A 107 -1.78 8.60 9.16
C GLN A 107 -1.87 9.74 8.14
N ALA A 108 -3.05 10.31 7.96
CA ALA A 108 -3.23 11.63 7.37
C ALA A 108 -3.14 12.67 8.49
N GLY A 109 -2.04 13.46 8.50
CA GLY A 109 -1.67 14.31 9.63
C GLY A 109 -1.19 13.52 10.86
N CYS A 110 -0.86 14.22 11.95
CA CYS A 110 -0.34 13.63 13.18
C CYS A 110 -0.73 14.48 14.38
N ARG A 111 -1.09 13.85 15.51
CA ARG A 111 -1.46 14.56 16.75
C ARG A 111 -0.38 14.63 17.82
N MET A 112 0.82 14.08 17.55
CA MET A 112 1.88 13.97 18.57
C MET A 112 2.47 15.32 18.99
N GLY A 113 2.34 16.37 18.18
CA GLY A 113 2.75 17.74 18.56
C GLY A 113 4.27 17.94 18.61
N CYS A 114 5.06 17.14 17.93
CA CYS A 114 6.52 17.30 17.88
C CYS A 114 6.88 18.68 17.32
N ARG A 115 7.62 19.50 18.07
CA ARG A 115 7.88 20.92 17.75
C ARG A 115 8.59 21.15 16.40
N PHE A 116 9.36 20.20 15.93
CA PHE A 116 10.11 20.27 14.65
C PHE A 116 9.37 19.66 13.46
N CYS A 117 8.20 19.01 13.67
CA CYS A 117 7.55 18.20 12.66
C CYS A 117 6.36 18.93 12.02
N ALA A 118 6.43 19.19 10.71
CA ALA A 118 5.35 19.83 9.97
C ALA A 118 4.05 18.97 9.91
N SER A 119 4.15 17.66 10.05
CA SER A 119 2.99 16.76 10.01
C SER A 119 1.99 17.01 11.15
N THR A 120 2.38 17.73 12.20
CA THR A 120 1.53 18.04 13.35
C THR A 120 0.71 19.31 13.19
N LEU A 121 1.02 20.16 12.20
CA LEU A 121 0.43 21.50 12.06
C LEU A 121 -1.09 21.48 11.87
N ARG A 122 -1.62 20.45 11.20
CA ARG A 122 -3.06 20.26 10.96
C ARG A 122 -3.72 19.26 11.93
N GLY A 123 -2.96 18.71 12.87
CA GLY A 123 -3.41 17.59 13.69
C GLY A 123 -3.60 16.30 12.87
N ARG A 124 -4.14 15.28 13.51
CA ARG A 124 -4.48 14.01 12.84
C ARG A 124 -5.90 14.09 12.27
N VAL A 125 -6.02 13.89 10.95
CA VAL A 125 -7.31 13.75 10.27
C VAL A 125 -7.85 12.33 10.51
N ARG A 126 -7.05 11.30 10.12
CA ARG A 126 -7.39 9.90 10.35
C ARG A 126 -6.19 8.96 10.32
N ASN A 127 -6.40 7.75 10.78
CA ASN A 127 -5.49 6.65 10.58
C ASN A 127 -5.59 6.13 9.13
N LEU A 128 -4.47 5.71 8.53
CA LEU A 128 -4.48 4.91 7.32
C LEU A 128 -4.77 3.46 7.66
N THR A 129 -5.49 2.77 6.78
CA THR A 129 -5.67 1.32 6.88
C THR A 129 -4.37 0.59 6.51
N ALA A 130 -4.26 -0.69 6.90
CA ALA A 130 -3.10 -1.50 6.53
C ALA A 130 -2.90 -1.59 5.01
N SER A 131 -3.99 -1.65 4.25
CA SER A 131 -3.99 -1.65 2.78
C SER A 131 -3.53 -0.32 2.19
N GLU A 132 -3.91 0.82 2.77
CA GLU A 132 -3.42 2.14 2.32
C GLU A 132 -1.93 2.31 2.59
N ILE A 133 -1.41 1.75 3.71
CA ILE A 133 0.02 1.75 3.99
C ILE A 133 0.76 0.85 2.99
N LEU A 134 0.26 -0.36 2.74
CA LEU A 134 0.82 -1.31 1.78
C LEU A 134 0.75 -0.77 0.33
N GLY A 135 -0.35 -0.11 -0.01
CA GLY A 135 -0.58 0.50 -1.32
C GLY A 135 0.49 1.53 -1.71
N GLN A 136 1.07 2.26 -0.73
CA GLN A 136 2.18 3.18 -0.99
C GLN A 136 3.39 2.43 -1.57
N ILE A 137 3.72 1.27 -1.00
CA ILE A 137 4.85 0.44 -1.45
C ILE A 137 4.57 -0.13 -2.83
N ALA A 138 3.38 -0.70 -3.03
CA ALA A 138 2.98 -1.32 -4.29
C ALA A 138 3.01 -0.31 -5.47
N VAL A 139 2.51 0.92 -5.24
CA VAL A 139 2.52 2.00 -6.24
C VAL A 139 3.95 2.47 -6.53
N ILE A 140 4.80 2.62 -5.52
CA ILE A 140 6.21 3.00 -5.68
C ILE A 140 6.98 1.92 -6.45
N GLY A 141 6.81 0.66 -6.09
CA GLY A 141 7.44 -0.46 -6.80
C GLY A 141 7.04 -0.50 -8.27
N ARG A 142 5.76 -0.23 -8.58
CA ARG A 142 5.28 -0.14 -9.97
C ARG A 142 5.85 1.08 -10.71
N ASP A 143 5.91 2.26 -10.08
CA ASP A 143 6.42 3.50 -10.69
C ASP A 143 7.93 3.42 -10.99
N THR A 144 8.69 2.83 -10.07
CA THR A 144 10.15 2.72 -10.19
C THR A 144 10.59 1.51 -11.03
N GLY A 145 9.77 0.46 -11.13
CA GLY A 145 10.14 -0.83 -11.67
C GLY A 145 11.15 -1.60 -10.80
N GLU A 146 11.39 -1.13 -9.58
CA GLU A 146 12.40 -1.64 -8.66
C GLU A 146 11.77 -2.47 -7.54
N ARG A 147 12.47 -3.50 -7.10
CA ARG A 147 12.07 -4.25 -5.91
C ARG A 147 12.32 -3.43 -4.64
N VAL A 148 11.35 -3.39 -3.77
CA VAL A 148 11.48 -2.83 -2.42
C VAL A 148 11.93 -3.95 -1.47
N GLY A 149 13.10 -3.78 -0.84
CA GLY A 149 13.69 -4.76 0.09
C GLY A 149 13.57 -4.34 1.56
N GLY A 150 13.28 -3.07 1.82
CA GLY A 150 13.14 -2.53 3.17
C GLY A 150 12.00 -1.52 3.28
N VAL A 151 11.39 -1.45 4.47
CA VAL A 151 10.34 -0.49 4.77
C VAL A 151 10.60 0.16 6.12
N VAL A 152 10.46 1.49 6.19
CA VAL A 152 10.48 2.25 7.44
C VAL A 152 9.22 3.08 7.59
N MET A 153 8.66 3.10 8.79
CA MET A 153 7.43 3.83 9.10
C MET A 153 7.78 5.18 9.75
N MET A 154 8.49 6.02 9.00
CA MET A 154 9.00 7.33 9.44
C MET A 154 8.42 8.48 8.62
N GLY A 155 7.32 8.27 7.92
CA GLY A 155 6.57 9.28 7.20
C GLY A 155 5.61 10.06 8.10
N ILE A 156 4.46 10.45 7.55
CA ILE A 156 3.42 11.18 8.29
C ILE A 156 2.68 10.23 9.24
N GLY A 157 2.56 10.62 10.50
CA GLY A 157 1.82 9.89 11.54
C GLY A 157 2.72 9.22 12.58
N GLU A 158 2.07 8.69 13.61
CA GLU A 158 2.69 7.89 14.66
C GLU A 158 2.16 6.45 14.56
N PRO A 159 3.03 5.45 14.25
CA PRO A 159 2.61 4.06 14.10
C PRO A 159 1.92 3.48 15.33
N LEU A 160 2.38 3.82 16.53
CA LEU A 160 1.77 3.33 17.77
C LEU A 160 0.40 3.97 18.06
N ASP A 161 0.09 5.14 17.47
CA ASP A 161 -1.22 5.76 17.53
C ASP A 161 -2.19 5.18 16.46
N ASN A 162 -1.66 4.38 15.53
CA ASN A 162 -2.41 3.58 14.54
C ASN A 162 -2.08 2.08 14.71
N TYR A 163 -2.07 1.58 15.95
CA TYR A 163 -1.48 0.29 16.32
C TYR A 163 -2.01 -0.89 15.52
N ASP A 164 -3.32 -1.09 15.47
CA ASP A 164 -3.92 -2.27 14.84
C ASP A 164 -3.62 -2.36 13.33
N ASN A 165 -3.73 -1.23 12.61
CA ASN A 165 -3.38 -1.18 11.20
C ASN A 165 -1.88 -1.34 10.97
N THR A 166 -1.06 -0.78 11.85
CA THR A 166 0.40 -0.93 11.81
C THR A 166 0.80 -2.40 11.98
N VAL A 167 0.27 -3.09 12.99
CA VAL A 167 0.57 -4.52 13.21
C VAL A 167 0.06 -5.37 12.04
N LYS A 168 -1.14 -5.09 11.53
CA LYS A 168 -1.67 -5.78 10.35
C LYS A 168 -0.78 -5.56 9.14
N PHE A 169 -0.37 -4.31 8.87
CA PHE A 169 0.55 -3.97 7.80
C PHE A 169 1.89 -4.73 7.92
N LEU A 170 2.50 -4.72 9.11
CA LEU A 170 3.77 -5.44 9.35
C LEU A 170 3.65 -6.94 9.06
N ARG A 171 2.53 -7.57 9.44
CA ARG A 171 2.28 -8.98 9.11
C ARG A 171 2.16 -9.22 7.60
N LEU A 172 1.50 -8.31 6.88
CA LEU A 172 1.33 -8.43 5.42
C LEU A 172 2.66 -8.23 4.70
N VAL A 173 3.45 -7.22 5.05
CA VAL A 173 4.71 -6.92 4.36
C VAL A 173 5.82 -7.90 4.70
N SER A 174 5.77 -8.56 5.86
CA SER A 174 6.74 -9.58 6.29
C SER A 174 6.34 -11.00 5.88
N ALA A 175 5.20 -11.20 5.21
CA ALA A 175 4.81 -12.51 4.71
C ALA A 175 5.80 -12.96 3.62
N GLY A 176 6.25 -14.23 3.69
CA GLY A 176 7.24 -14.77 2.74
C GLY A 176 6.79 -14.79 1.28
N GLU A 177 5.48 -14.71 1.05
CA GLU A 177 4.84 -14.61 -0.28
C GLU A 177 4.55 -13.15 -0.69
N GLY A 178 4.94 -12.18 0.13
CA GLY A 178 4.70 -10.74 -0.07
C GLY A 178 5.69 -10.06 -1.00
N LEU A 179 5.86 -8.74 -0.78
CA LEU A 179 6.70 -7.81 -1.55
C LEU A 179 8.17 -8.20 -1.60
#